data_15ba4fc02b06f0a7f366ee6c6ac0c30a
#
_entry.id   15ba4fc02b06f0a7f366ee6c6ac0c30a
#
_cell.length_a   1.000
_cell.length_b   1.000
_cell.length_c   1.000
_cell.angle_alpha   90.00
_cell.angle_beta   90.00
_cell.angle_gamma   90.00
#
_symmetry.space_group_name_H-M   'P 1'
#
loop_
_entity.id
_entity.type
_entity.pdbx_description
1 polymer ?
#
loop_
_entity_poly.entity_id
_entity_poly.type
_entity_poly.pdbx_seq_one_letter_code
_entity_poly.pdbx_strand_id
1 'polypeptide(L)'
;MANLKKIILVVLFLGVIFAVPVTQALLDLAEGDSPQVLELFSEPPSEEHLRSFEADLEEYSFFEQTLRPPFQLLRYFALRDLGAKALLGRDGWYFFQKGVRYLTEPYFRELPAGKVQASGTVVGSGGDSGPAGGDPVEVIADFARQMKERGIGLLVVIMPGKASIYPDKLTRWVKPGTPVYRNSIRFMSELRRRGLEVLDIHAVLTAARVAADDAGELLYMKTDTHVSGRGARIVAAAIAGRVKKMPWFRQLQRRRRYVRVEIQVSRRGDIPRMTRIPLQEFLFPREIVRCYQVRDAESGEAYADGDSPILVLGDSFGRVFQTDEPGSAGIIANLAYELQLPLSSIVNDGGASTLVRQQLARHPEKLAGKHLVIWEFVERDIRFGMRGWQKISINDAEGEGAAVRD
;
A
#
# COMPACT_ATOMS: atom_id res chain seq x y z
N MET A 1 31.11 -25.38 41.30
CA MET A 1 29.75 -24.95 41.02
C MET A 1 29.62 -23.96 39.84
N ALA A 2 30.49 -22.97 39.68
CA ALA A 2 30.42 -22.00 38.54
C ALA A 2 30.60 -22.68 37.14
N ASN A 3 31.44 -23.64 37.00
CA ASN A 3 31.66 -24.35 35.72
C ASN A 3 30.46 -25.24 35.34
N LEU A 4 29.81 -25.89 36.32
CA LEU A 4 28.62 -26.73 36.07
C LEU A 4 27.45 -25.87 35.54
N LYS A 5 27.22 -24.70 36.13
CA LYS A 5 26.20 -23.75 35.65
C LYS A 5 26.46 -23.31 34.22
N LYS A 6 27.72 -23.02 33.87
CA LYS A 6 28.10 -22.63 32.48
C LYS A 6 27.88 -23.78 31.49
N ILE A 7 28.25 -25.02 31.90
CA ILE A 7 28.05 -26.21 31.06
C ILE A 7 26.55 -26.43 30.84
N ILE A 8 25.73 -26.38 31.89
CA ILE A 8 24.27 -26.52 31.77
C ILE A 8 23.67 -25.44 30.83
N LEU A 9 24.14 -24.19 30.97
CA LEU A 9 23.68 -23.11 30.10
C LEU A 9 24.03 -23.34 28.62
N VAL A 10 25.26 -23.80 28.34
CA VAL A 10 25.70 -24.13 26.99
C VAL A 10 24.91 -25.33 26.43
N VAL A 11 24.72 -26.39 27.22
CA VAL A 11 23.94 -27.56 26.80
C VAL A 11 22.49 -27.18 26.52
N LEU A 12 21.85 -26.37 27.38
CA LEU A 12 20.50 -25.85 27.14
C LEU A 12 20.43 -24.98 25.87
N PHE A 13 21.39 -24.09 25.70
CA PHE A 13 21.46 -23.23 24.53
C PHE A 13 21.61 -24.02 23.23
N LEU A 14 22.56 -24.97 23.20
CA LEU A 14 22.76 -25.85 22.05
C LEU A 14 21.55 -26.77 21.84
N GLY A 15 20.96 -27.28 22.92
CA GLY A 15 19.73 -28.07 22.85
C GLY A 15 18.59 -27.34 22.18
N VAL A 16 18.36 -26.07 22.54
CA VAL A 16 17.33 -25.24 21.91
C VAL A 16 17.66 -24.98 20.45
N ILE A 17 18.91 -24.61 20.11
CA ILE A 17 19.32 -24.32 18.73
C ILE A 17 19.15 -25.53 17.81
N PHE A 18 19.60 -26.72 18.30
CA PHE A 18 19.53 -27.94 17.48
C PHE A 18 18.18 -28.63 17.52
N ALA A 19 17.35 -28.42 18.56
CA ALA A 19 16.01 -29.00 18.61
C ALA A 19 15.12 -28.58 17.44
N VAL A 20 15.23 -27.31 17.01
CA VAL A 20 14.41 -26.80 15.91
C VAL A 20 14.70 -27.51 14.59
N PRO A 21 15.93 -27.44 14.02
CA PRO A 21 16.22 -28.08 12.74
C PRO A 21 16.09 -29.59 12.78
N VAL A 22 16.43 -30.23 13.91
CA VAL A 22 16.32 -31.71 14.06
C VAL A 22 14.85 -32.12 14.07
N THR A 23 14.00 -31.43 14.82
CA THR A 23 12.56 -31.74 14.85
C THR A 23 11.93 -31.51 13.50
N GLN A 24 12.26 -30.40 12.83
CA GLN A 24 11.77 -30.12 11.48
C GLN A 24 12.18 -31.23 10.51
N ALA A 25 13.46 -31.60 10.49
CA ALA A 25 13.95 -32.67 9.61
C ALA A 25 13.27 -34.03 9.86
N LEU A 26 12.94 -34.32 11.12
CA LEU A 26 12.21 -35.57 11.45
C LEU A 26 10.74 -35.51 10.98
N LEU A 27 10.12 -34.35 11.03
CA LEU A 27 8.76 -34.16 10.53
C LEU A 27 8.72 -34.25 9.01
N ASP A 28 9.63 -33.57 8.31
CA ASP A 28 9.75 -33.63 6.85
C ASP A 28 9.91 -35.07 6.37
N LEU A 29 10.81 -35.84 7.02
CA LEU A 29 11.00 -37.26 6.72
C LEU A 29 9.75 -38.12 7.00
N ALA A 30 8.99 -37.78 8.05
CA ALA A 30 7.76 -38.51 8.38
C ALA A 30 6.65 -38.25 7.39
N GLU A 31 6.65 -37.09 6.74
CA GLU A 31 5.71 -36.70 5.67
C GLU A 31 6.15 -37.19 4.28
N GLY A 32 7.37 -37.72 4.18
CA GLY A 32 7.94 -38.24 2.94
C GLY A 32 8.70 -37.20 2.12
N ASP A 33 8.95 -36.04 2.70
CA ASP A 33 9.67 -34.95 2.07
C ASP A 33 11.16 -34.96 2.43
N SER A 34 11.98 -34.29 1.63
CA SER A 34 13.39 -34.08 1.94
C SER A 34 13.52 -33.03 3.05
N PRO A 35 14.38 -33.25 4.07
CA PRO A 35 14.58 -32.29 5.13
C PRO A 35 14.94 -30.91 4.59
N GLN A 36 14.16 -29.88 4.91
CA GLN A 36 14.34 -28.50 4.45
C GLN A 36 15.75 -27.95 4.75
N VAL A 37 16.36 -28.39 5.83
CA VAL A 37 17.76 -28.02 6.17
C VAL A 37 18.77 -28.39 5.08
N LEU A 38 18.47 -29.37 4.23
CA LEU A 38 19.36 -29.79 3.13
C LEU A 38 19.33 -28.79 1.97
N GLU A 39 18.28 -28.01 1.82
CA GLU A 39 18.19 -26.97 0.79
C GLU A 39 19.25 -25.89 0.97
N LEU A 40 19.70 -25.65 2.22
CA LEU A 40 20.83 -24.76 2.49
C LEU A 40 22.10 -25.14 1.72
N PHE A 41 22.26 -26.41 1.42
CA PHE A 41 23.44 -27.00 0.76
C PHE A 41 23.20 -27.38 -0.70
N SER A 42 21.99 -27.12 -1.23
CA SER A 42 21.60 -27.43 -2.62
C SER A 42 22.31 -26.56 -3.66
N GLU A 43 22.65 -25.33 -3.26
CA GLU A 43 23.31 -24.35 -4.10
C GLU A 43 24.48 -23.68 -3.37
N PRO A 44 25.47 -23.10 -4.09
CA PRO A 44 26.54 -22.32 -3.45
C PRO A 44 25.94 -21.16 -2.63
N PRO A 45 26.51 -20.84 -1.46
CA PRO A 45 25.99 -19.79 -0.60
C PRO A 45 26.06 -18.42 -1.30
N SER A 46 24.91 -17.91 -1.71
CA SER A 46 24.71 -16.55 -2.19
C SER A 46 23.80 -15.79 -1.24
N GLU A 47 23.86 -14.45 -1.26
CA GLU A 47 22.96 -13.63 -0.44
C GLU A 47 21.49 -13.89 -0.77
N GLU A 48 21.18 -14.13 -2.03
CA GLU A 48 19.83 -14.41 -2.52
C GLU A 48 19.34 -15.79 -2.03
N HIS A 49 20.18 -16.83 -2.17
CA HIS A 49 19.86 -18.18 -1.69
C HIS A 49 19.67 -18.24 -0.18
N LEU A 50 20.56 -17.59 0.60
CA LEU A 50 20.44 -17.54 2.06
C LEU A 50 19.18 -16.81 2.50
N ARG A 51 18.79 -15.72 1.84
CA ARG A 51 17.56 -15.00 2.13
C ARG A 51 16.31 -15.79 1.77
N SER A 52 16.32 -16.50 0.64
CA SER A 52 15.22 -17.40 0.27
C SER A 52 15.06 -18.50 1.31
N PHE A 53 16.13 -19.16 1.67
CA PHE A 53 16.13 -20.20 2.70
C PHE A 53 15.63 -19.68 4.07
N GLU A 54 16.07 -18.48 4.50
CA GLU A 54 15.59 -17.86 5.72
C GLU A 54 14.06 -17.57 5.66
N ALA A 55 13.57 -17.09 4.51
CA ALA A 55 12.15 -16.82 4.31
C ALA A 55 11.31 -18.11 4.33
N ASP A 56 11.80 -19.18 3.72
CA ASP A 56 11.14 -20.48 3.69
C ASP A 56 11.12 -21.13 5.08
N LEU A 57 12.21 -21.03 5.85
CA LEU A 57 12.23 -21.43 7.26
C LEU A 57 11.21 -20.68 8.12
N GLU A 58 11.04 -19.37 7.88
CA GLU A 58 10.04 -18.57 8.60
C GLU A 58 8.61 -18.95 8.20
N GLU A 59 8.36 -19.37 6.96
CA GLU A 59 7.01 -19.65 6.48
C GLU A 59 6.55 -21.08 6.79
N TYR A 60 7.43 -22.06 6.66
CA TYR A 60 7.08 -23.48 6.71
C TYR A 60 7.51 -24.20 7.99
N SER A 61 8.28 -23.56 8.88
CA SER A 61 8.71 -24.20 10.12
C SER A 61 7.53 -24.60 11.03
N PHE A 62 7.49 -25.84 11.45
CA PHE A 62 6.54 -26.35 12.46
C PHE A 62 6.54 -25.50 13.74
N PHE A 63 7.71 -25.06 14.19
CA PHE A 63 7.82 -24.20 15.37
C PHE A 63 7.20 -22.84 15.14
N GLU A 64 7.39 -22.25 13.97
CA GLU A 64 6.78 -20.99 13.61
C GLU A 64 5.23 -21.12 13.61
N GLN A 65 4.73 -22.14 12.96
CA GLN A 65 3.28 -22.36 12.87
C GLN A 65 2.66 -22.70 14.23
N THR A 66 3.37 -23.44 15.09
CA THR A 66 2.82 -23.93 16.37
C THR A 66 3.02 -22.95 17.52
N LEU A 67 4.24 -22.37 17.66
CA LEU A 67 4.57 -21.51 18.80
C LEU A 67 4.25 -20.04 18.57
N ARG A 68 4.31 -19.56 17.34
CA ARG A 68 4.01 -18.16 17.05
C ARG A 68 2.61 -17.72 17.48
N PRO A 69 1.53 -18.46 17.20
CA PRO A 69 0.18 -18.02 17.58
C PRO A 69 0.02 -17.79 19.09
N PRO A 70 0.38 -18.72 20.00
CA PRO A 70 0.27 -18.46 21.44
C PRO A 70 1.21 -17.34 21.92
N PHE A 71 2.42 -17.21 21.36
CA PHE A 71 3.29 -16.09 21.68
C PHE A 71 2.72 -14.74 21.23
N GLN A 72 2.10 -14.68 20.06
CA GLN A 72 1.44 -13.46 19.61
C GLN A 72 0.25 -13.08 20.49
N LEU A 73 -0.54 -14.04 20.95
CA LEU A 73 -1.59 -13.80 21.93
C LEU A 73 -1.04 -13.27 23.25
N LEU A 74 0.02 -13.89 23.77
CA LEU A 74 0.67 -13.43 25.00
C LEU A 74 1.18 -11.99 24.85
N ARG A 75 1.87 -11.66 23.74
CA ARG A 75 2.35 -10.31 23.44
C ARG A 75 1.18 -9.31 23.35
N TYR A 76 0.12 -9.69 22.67
CA TYR A 76 -1.07 -8.85 22.56
C TYR A 76 -1.71 -8.54 23.89
N PHE A 77 -1.95 -9.56 24.73
CA PHE A 77 -2.63 -9.37 26.02
C PHE A 77 -1.74 -8.75 27.08
N ALA A 78 -0.48 -9.18 27.20
CA ALA A 78 0.42 -8.72 28.23
C ALA A 78 1.08 -7.37 27.90
N LEU A 79 1.47 -7.16 26.64
CA LEU A 79 2.26 -6.02 26.22
C LEU A 79 1.53 -5.05 25.29
N ARG A 80 0.30 -5.37 24.89
CA ARG A 80 -0.45 -4.62 23.87
C ARG A 80 0.34 -4.49 22.55
N ASP A 81 1.17 -5.47 22.25
CA ASP A 81 2.05 -5.50 21.10
C ASP A 81 1.44 -6.34 19.98
N LEU A 82 1.26 -5.71 18.82
CA LEU A 82 0.69 -6.32 17.60
C LEU A 82 1.78 -6.88 16.66
N GLY A 83 3.04 -6.85 17.08
CA GLY A 83 4.18 -7.27 16.26
C GLY A 83 4.70 -6.17 15.32
N ALA A 84 5.53 -6.58 14.37
CA ALA A 84 6.31 -5.66 13.56
C ALA A 84 5.51 -4.85 12.52
N LYS A 85 4.28 -5.28 12.20
CA LYS A 85 3.50 -4.67 11.11
C LYS A 85 2.47 -3.65 11.58
N ALA A 86 2.04 -3.73 12.85
CA ALA A 86 0.94 -2.91 13.36
C ALA A 86 1.24 -2.31 14.73
N LEU A 87 0.60 -1.18 15.01
CA LEU A 87 0.63 -0.49 16.29
C LEU A 87 -0.80 -0.32 16.80
N LEU A 88 -1.00 -0.58 18.09
CA LEU A 88 -2.24 -0.29 18.78
C LEU A 88 -2.29 1.20 19.12
N GLY A 89 -3.29 1.88 18.62
CA GLY A 89 -3.62 3.24 18.99
C GLY A 89 -4.64 3.29 20.14
N ARG A 90 -5.27 4.43 20.30
CA ARG A 90 -6.30 4.71 21.30
C ARG A 90 -7.68 4.36 20.76
N ASP A 91 -8.63 4.11 21.62
CA ASP A 91 -10.06 3.96 21.31
C ASP A 91 -10.35 2.86 20.24
N GLY A 92 -9.55 1.77 20.24
CA GLY A 92 -9.70 0.67 19.29
C GLY A 92 -9.17 0.97 17.88
N TRP A 93 -8.33 1.97 17.74
CA TRP A 93 -7.64 2.26 16.47
C TRP A 93 -6.37 1.43 16.33
N TYR A 94 -6.11 0.98 15.12
CA TYR A 94 -4.91 0.25 14.75
C TYR A 94 -4.20 0.98 13.61
N PHE A 95 -2.87 1.01 13.64
CA PHE A 95 -2.06 1.72 12.67
C PHE A 95 -1.03 0.81 12.02
N PHE A 96 -0.83 0.97 10.72
CA PHE A 96 0.23 0.29 10.01
C PHE A 96 1.59 0.92 10.37
N GLN A 97 2.54 0.08 10.80
CA GLN A 97 3.81 0.57 11.33
C GLN A 97 4.61 1.41 10.31
N LYS A 98 4.68 0.98 9.04
CA LYS A 98 5.37 1.76 8.00
C LYS A 98 4.78 3.17 7.83
N GLY A 99 3.46 3.33 7.98
CA GLY A 99 2.81 4.65 7.95
C GLY A 99 3.24 5.56 9.10
N VAL A 100 3.36 5.02 10.31
CA VAL A 100 3.83 5.78 11.47
C VAL A 100 5.33 6.09 11.34
N ARG A 101 6.15 5.14 10.93
CA ARG A 101 7.57 5.34 10.66
C ARG A 101 7.83 6.44 9.65
N TYR A 102 7.03 6.51 8.58
CA TYR A 102 7.13 7.58 7.59
C TYR A 102 7.00 8.98 8.20
N LEU A 103 6.14 9.13 9.21
CA LEU A 103 5.93 10.41 9.90
C LEU A 103 7.01 10.74 10.93
N THR A 104 7.59 9.73 11.58
CA THR A 104 8.50 9.89 12.73
C THR A 104 9.96 9.82 12.35
N GLU A 105 10.29 9.21 11.23
CA GLU A 105 11.65 9.06 10.76
C GLU A 105 12.09 10.25 9.86
N PRO A 106 13.40 10.49 9.70
CA PRO A 106 13.91 11.56 8.86
C PRO A 106 13.42 11.46 7.40
N TYR A 107 13.43 12.58 6.70
CA TYR A 107 13.14 12.62 5.27
C TYR A 107 14.12 11.74 4.48
N PHE A 108 13.66 11.09 3.42
CA PHE A 108 14.45 10.06 2.72
C PHE A 108 15.84 10.54 2.24
N ARG A 109 16.00 11.84 1.92
CA ARG A 109 17.28 12.43 1.52
C ARG A 109 18.22 12.77 2.69
N GLU A 110 17.76 12.69 3.91
CA GLU A 110 18.54 12.94 5.12
C GLU A 110 19.17 11.66 5.68
N LEU A 111 18.86 10.53 5.06
CA LEU A 111 19.43 9.24 5.45
C LEU A 111 20.83 9.07 4.83
N PRO A 112 21.81 8.54 5.60
CA PRO A 112 23.12 8.20 5.04
C PRO A 112 22.99 7.27 3.83
N ALA A 113 23.81 7.52 2.80
CA ALA A 113 23.90 6.66 1.64
C ALA A 113 24.18 5.21 2.09
N GLY A 114 23.35 4.26 1.68
CA GLY A 114 23.38 2.85 2.12
C GLY A 114 22.42 2.50 3.26
N LYS A 115 21.92 3.46 4.05
CA LYS A 115 20.89 3.22 5.09
C LYS A 115 19.46 3.41 4.60
N VAL A 116 19.26 3.92 3.40
CA VAL A 116 17.94 3.95 2.74
C VAL A 116 17.37 2.52 2.60
N GLN A 117 18.25 1.51 2.55
CA GLN A 117 17.91 0.09 2.47
C GLN A 117 17.83 -0.63 3.82
N ALA A 118 18.55 -0.19 4.85
CA ALA A 118 18.77 -0.98 6.06
C ALA A 118 17.69 -0.85 7.14
N SER A 119 16.76 0.08 7.04
CA SER A 119 15.68 0.20 8.05
C SER A 119 14.46 -0.69 7.77
N GLY A 120 14.59 -1.59 6.80
CA GLY A 120 13.60 -2.64 6.50
C GLY A 120 13.86 -3.96 7.22
N THR A 121 15.00 -4.11 7.87
CA THR A 121 15.31 -5.32 8.63
C THR A 121 14.60 -5.30 9.98
N VAL A 122 13.32 -5.61 9.96
CA VAL A 122 12.67 -6.25 11.09
C VAL A 122 12.72 -7.73 10.79
N VAL A 123 13.45 -8.46 11.62
CA VAL A 123 13.42 -9.89 11.71
C VAL A 123 11.95 -10.33 11.72
N GLY A 124 11.52 -11.06 10.73
CA GLY A 124 10.20 -11.67 10.66
C GLY A 124 9.40 -11.36 9.40
N SER A 125 9.40 -12.34 8.51
CA SER A 125 8.44 -12.61 7.44
C SER A 125 8.27 -11.60 6.30
N GLY A 126 8.72 -11.99 5.14
CA GLY A 126 8.35 -11.45 3.84
C GLY A 126 9.37 -10.47 3.29
N GLY A 127 10.30 -10.97 2.50
CA GLY A 127 11.36 -10.23 1.82
C GLY A 127 10.89 -8.96 1.12
N ASP A 128 11.22 -7.83 1.70
CA ASP A 128 10.94 -6.51 1.13
C ASP A 128 12.23 -5.68 1.08
N SER A 129 13.30 -6.32 0.64
CA SER A 129 14.52 -5.65 0.21
C SER A 129 14.57 -5.63 -1.32
N GLY A 130 13.72 -4.76 -1.90
CA GLY A 130 13.88 -4.41 -3.31
C GLY A 130 15.24 -3.73 -3.54
N PRO A 131 15.80 -3.81 -4.77
CA PRO A 131 17.03 -3.12 -5.12
C PRO A 131 16.93 -1.63 -4.81
N ALA A 132 18.09 -1.00 -4.56
CA ALA A 132 18.21 0.43 -4.26
C ALA A 132 17.36 1.26 -5.23
N GLY A 133 16.23 1.75 -4.76
CA GLY A 133 15.33 2.56 -5.56
C GLY A 133 15.95 3.94 -5.81
N GLY A 134 15.70 4.51 -6.97
CA GLY A 134 16.09 5.87 -7.30
C GLY A 134 15.38 6.91 -6.41
N ASP A 135 15.78 8.17 -6.56
CA ASP A 135 15.10 9.29 -5.92
C ASP A 135 13.66 9.42 -6.46
N PRO A 136 12.62 9.34 -5.62
CA PRO A 136 11.24 9.39 -6.06
C PRO A 136 10.89 10.70 -6.81
N VAL A 137 11.52 11.83 -6.46
CA VAL A 137 11.29 13.10 -7.14
C VAL A 137 11.81 13.04 -8.57
N GLU A 138 13.01 12.45 -8.78
CA GLU A 138 13.59 12.28 -10.11
C GLU A 138 12.80 11.29 -10.97
N VAL A 139 12.29 10.23 -10.36
CA VAL A 139 11.49 9.22 -11.05
C VAL A 139 10.14 9.79 -11.49
N ILE A 140 9.48 10.58 -10.63
CA ILE A 140 8.22 11.24 -10.98
C ILE A 140 8.43 12.29 -12.06
N ALA A 141 9.52 13.07 -11.96
CA ALA A 141 9.86 14.07 -12.98
C ALA A 141 10.17 13.43 -14.34
N ASP A 142 10.87 12.29 -14.35
CA ASP A 142 11.13 11.54 -15.57
C ASP A 142 9.83 11.03 -16.21
N PHE A 143 8.96 10.43 -15.44
CA PHE A 143 7.67 9.96 -15.96
C PHE A 143 6.79 11.12 -16.45
N ALA A 144 6.79 12.26 -15.75
CA ALA A 144 6.07 13.45 -16.18
C ALA A 144 6.59 13.99 -17.53
N ARG A 145 7.91 13.95 -17.74
CA ARG A 145 8.53 14.30 -19.00
C ARG A 145 8.03 13.39 -20.13
N GLN A 146 8.05 12.07 -19.93
CA GLN A 146 7.57 11.10 -20.91
C GLN A 146 6.08 11.31 -21.26
N MET A 147 5.24 11.64 -20.28
CA MET A 147 3.82 11.96 -20.52
C MET A 147 3.67 13.27 -21.32
N LYS A 148 4.44 14.30 -20.96
CA LYS A 148 4.43 15.60 -21.65
C LYS A 148 4.87 15.48 -23.12
N GLU A 149 5.88 14.66 -23.42
CA GLU A 149 6.34 14.38 -24.79
C GLU A 149 5.23 13.74 -25.64
N ARG A 150 4.27 13.04 -25.03
CA ARG A 150 3.07 12.47 -25.67
C ARG A 150 1.86 13.42 -25.65
N GLY A 151 2.03 14.64 -25.16
CA GLY A 151 0.90 15.58 -25.02
C GLY A 151 -0.07 15.21 -23.89
N ILE A 152 0.33 14.34 -22.98
CA ILE A 152 -0.50 13.86 -21.86
C ILE A 152 -0.12 14.59 -20.59
N GLY A 153 -1.12 15.13 -19.87
CA GLY A 153 -0.93 15.72 -18.55
C GLY A 153 -0.67 14.65 -17.48
N LEU A 154 0.08 15.02 -16.43
CA LEU A 154 0.23 14.20 -15.24
C LEU A 154 -0.28 14.94 -14.02
N LEU A 155 -1.20 14.34 -13.27
CA LEU A 155 -1.65 14.80 -11.95
C LEU A 155 -1.18 13.80 -10.90
N VAL A 156 -0.27 14.23 -10.02
CA VAL A 156 0.21 13.43 -8.90
C VAL A 156 -0.74 13.60 -7.72
N VAL A 157 -1.21 12.47 -7.17
CA VAL A 157 -2.12 12.42 -6.03
C VAL A 157 -1.48 11.62 -4.91
N ILE A 158 -1.06 12.29 -3.84
CA ILE A 158 -0.41 11.64 -2.70
C ILE A 158 -1.46 11.40 -1.63
N MET A 159 -1.78 10.12 -1.41
CA MET A 159 -2.74 9.72 -0.37
C MET A 159 -2.09 9.76 1.01
N PRO A 160 -2.68 10.47 1.97
CA PRO A 160 -2.19 10.40 3.35
C PRO A 160 -2.39 9.01 3.95
N GLY A 161 -1.48 8.60 4.81
CA GLY A 161 -1.69 7.45 5.67
C GLY A 161 -2.67 7.80 6.81
N LYS A 162 -3.29 6.79 7.41
CA LYS A 162 -4.23 6.98 8.54
C LYS A 162 -3.62 7.79 9.69
N ALA A 163 -2.35 7.58 10.00
CA ALA A 163 -1.65 8.29 11.08
C ALA A 163 -1.47 9.79 10.79
N SER A 164 -1.42 10.20 9.53
CA SER A 164 -1.37 11.61 9.13
C SER A 164 -2.66 12.35 9.39
N ILE A 165 -3.79 11.64 9.30
CA ILE A 165 -5.14 12.22 9.47
C ILE A 165 -5.66 12.04 10.90
N TYR A 166 -5.29 10.95 11.58
CA TYR A 166 -5.72 10.62 12.93
C TYR A 166 -4.53 10.48 13.92
N PRO A 167 -3.61 11.47 14.02
CA PRO A 167 -2.47 11.38 14.93
C PRO A 167 -2.87 11.36 16.41
N ASP A 168 -3.99 11.98 16.78
CA ASP A 168 -4.55 11.96 18.13
C ASP A 168 -5.09 10.58 18.54
N LYS A 169 -5.42 9.72 17.57
CA LYS A 169 -5.76 8.32 17.85
C LYS A 169 -4.52 7.44 18.02
N LEU A 170 -3.36 7.92 17.58
CA LEU A 170 -2.08 7.26 17.86
C LEU A 170 -1.52 7.70 19.21
N THR A 171 -1.58 9.00 19.52
CA THR A 171 -1.04 9.55 20.77
C THR A 171 -1.90 10.69 21.35
N ARG A 172 -1.93 10.82 22.68
CA ARG A 172 -2.64 11.90 23.38
C ARG A 172 -1.96 13.28 23.26
N TRP A 173 -0.71 13.29 22.79
CA TRP A 173 0.08 14.51 22.74
C TRP A 173 -0.19 15.38 21.51
N VAL A 174 -0.92 14.87 20.54
CA VAL A 174 -1.29 15.58 19.32
C VAL A 174 -2.79 15.80 19.30
N LYS A 175 -3.20 17.04 18.99
CA LYS A 175 -4.63 17.38 18.89
C LYS A 175 -5.19 16.98 17.52
N PRO A 176 -6.51 16.69 17.42
CA PRO A 176 -7.19 16.52 16.14
C PRO A 176 -6.91 17.66 15.17
N GLY A 177 -6.71 17.37 13.90
CA GLY A 177 -6.46 18.37 12.85
C GLY A 177 -5.04 18.97 12.84
N THR A 178 -4.15 18.56 13.76
CA THR A 178 -2.76 19.02 13.74
C THR A 178 -2.01 18.38 12.55
N PRO A 179 -1.42 19.17 11.64
CA PRO A 179 -0.62 18.62 10.55
C PRO A 179 0.68 17.99 11.07
N VAL A 180 0.83 16.67 10.91
CA VAL A 180 2.03 15.91 11.34
C VAL A 180 2.83 15.37 10.15
N TYR A 181 2.38 15.61 8.93
CA TYR A 181 2.92 15.07 7.68
C TYR A 181 4.00 15.97 7.04
N ARG A 182 4.97 16.40 7.84
CA ARG A 182 6.07 17.29 7.40
C ARG A 182 6.83 16.76 6.18
N ASN A 183 7.10 15.46 6.13
CA ASN A 183 7.80 14.83 5.02
C ASN A 183 7.00 14.93 3.72
N SER A 184 5.69 14.74 3.78
CA SER A 184 4.79 14.88 2.61
C SER A 184 4.70 16.33 2.13
N ILE A 185 4.63 17.31 3.03
CA ILE A 185 4.65 18.75 2.67
C ILE A 185 5.93 19.08 1.92
N ARG A 186 7.08 18.64 2.43
CA ARG A 186 8.38 18.87 1.78
C ARG A 186 8.44 18.21 0.41
N PHE A 187 8.01 16.97 0.31
CA PHE A 187 7.98 16.22 -0.95
C PHE A 187 7.09 16.89 -2.01
N MET A 188 5.86 17.24 -1.65
CA MET A 188 4.97 17.98 -2.56
C MET A 188 5.56 19.31 -3.00
N SER A 189 6.26 20.02 -2.11
CA SER A 189 6.93 21.29 -2.44
C SER A 189 8.08 21.08 -3.42
N GLU A 190 8.84 19.99 -3.31
CA GLU A 190 9.91 19.64 -4.25
C GLU A 190 9.36 19.30 -5.64
N LEU A 191 8.27 18.53 -5.72
CA LEU A 191 7.59 18.24 -6.99
C LEU A 191 7.04 19.51 -7.65
N ARG A 192 6.39 20.39 -6.89
CA ARG A 192 5.85 21.66 -7.40
C ARG A 192 6.95 22.61 -7.91
N ARG A 193 8.11 22.66 -7.25
CA ARG A 193 9.26 23.45 -7.73
C ARG A 193 9.81 22.96 -9.06
N ARG A 194 9.55 21.70 -9.44
CA ARG A 194 9.86 21.12 -10.75
C ARG A 194 8.74 21.32 -11.79
N GLY A 195 7.72 22.10 -11.43
CA GLY A 195 6.58 22.36 -12.30
C GLY A 195 5.58 21.21 -12.41
N LEU A 196 5.66 20.23 -11.50
CA LEU A 196 4.73 19.10 -11.46
C LEU A 196 3.43 19.50 -10.78
N GLU A 197 2.32 19.00 -11.32
CA GLU A 197 1.02 19.23 -10.74
C GLU A 197 0.74 18.19 -9.66
N VAL A 198 0.58 18.67 -8.40
CA VAL A 198 0.39 17.83 -7.23
C VAL A 198 -0.86 18.29 -6.47
N LEU A 199 -1.81 17.37 -6.27
CA LEU A 199 -3.00 17.60 -5.47
C LEU A 199 -2.73 17.27 -4.00
N ASP A 200 -3.05 18.21 -3.12
CA ASP A 200 -2.85 18.07 -1.68
C ASP A 200 -4.09 17.44 -1.01
N ILE A 201 -4.11 16.12 -0.96
CA ILE A 201 -5.18 15.36 -0.30
C ILE A 201 -5.06 15.43 1.24
N HIS A 202 -3.88 15.68 1.79
CA HIS A 202 -3.70 15.84 3.24
C HIS A 202 -4.53 17.02 3.77
N ALA A 203 -4.44 18.18 3.12
CA ALA A 203 -5.21 19.35 3.49
C ALA A 203 -6.73 19.10 3.36
N VAL A 204 -7.15 18.43 2.29
CA VAL A 204 -8.56 18.07 2.05
C VAL A 204 -9.12 17.17 3.15
N LEU A 205 -8.42 16.07 3.46
CA LEU A 205 -8.91 15.13 4.47
C LEU A 205 -8.77 15.67 5.89
N THR A 206 -7.74 16.48 6.19
CA THR A 206 -7.60 17.14 7.49
C THR A 206 -8.77 18.10 7.75
N ALA A 207 -9.14 18.92 6.75
CA ALA A 207 -10.29 19.81 6.86
C ALA A 207 -11.62 19.02 7.00
N ALA A 208 -11.80 17.99 6.18
CA ALA A 208 -12.98 17.15 6.22
C ALA A 208 -13.13 16.37 7.54
N ARG A 209 -12.04 16.05 8.20
CA ARG A 209 -12.03 15.38 9.49
C ARG A 209 -12.71 16.20 10.58
N VAL A 210 -12.38 17.48 10.69
CA VAL A 210 -13.00 18.37 11.69
C VAL A 210 -14.52 18.37 11.53
N ALA A 211 -14.99 18.46 10.28
CA ALA A 211 -16.42 18.36 9.97
C ALA A 211 -17.02 16.96 10.18
N ALA A 212 -16.19 15.90 10.17
CA ALA A 212 -16.65 14.51 10.32
C ALA A 212 -16.83 14.08 11.77
N ASP A 213 -16.01 14.56 12.68
CA ASP A 213 -16.12 14.23 14.10
C ASP A 213 -17.48 14.66 14.68
N ASP A 214 -18.06 15.73 14.13
CA ASP A 214 -19.41 16.20 14.47
C ASP A 214 -20.53 15.31 13.90
N ALA A 215 -20.26 14.56 12.84
CA ALA A 215 -21.25 13.71 12.16
C ALA A 215 -21.12 12.20 12.45
N GLY A 216 -20.14 11.80 13.27
CA GLY A 216 -19.88 10.38 13.60
C GLY A 216 -19.36 9.52 12.44
N GLU A 217 -19.07 10.11 11.27
CA GLU A 217 -18.56 9.38 10.11
C GLU A 217 -17.05 9.52 9.96
N LEU A 218 -16.36 8.41 10.15
CA LEU A 218 -14.90 8.34 10.03
C LEU A 218 -14.44 8.43 8.56
N LEU A 219 -13.27 9.05 8.33
CA LEU A 219 -12.63 9.10 7.01
C LEU A 219 -11.74 7.87 6.75
N TYR A 220 -11.30 7.20 7.81
CA TYR A 220 -10.56 5.95 7.78
C TYR A 220 -11.26 4.94 8.69
N MET A 221 -11.23 3.68 8.31
CA MET A 221 -11.65 2.58 9.19
C MET A 221 -10.65 2.42 10.34
N LYS A 222 -11.12 2.05 11.54
CA LYS A 222 -10.25 1.90 12.71
C LYS A 222 -9.24 0.77 12.53
N THR A 223 -9.68 -0.33 11.93
CA THR A 223 -8.91 -1.57 11.79
C THR A 223 -8.28 -1.76 10.41
N ASP A 224 -8.47 -0.82 9.48
CA ASP A 224 -7.94 -0.90 8.11
C ASP A 224 -6.93 0.22 7.84
N THR A 225 -6.00 0.02 6.91
CA THR A 225 -5.05 1.06 6.48
C THR A 225 -5.67 2.09 5.55
N HIS A 226 -6.81 1.79 4.96
CA HIS A 226 -7.44 2.55 3.90
C HIS A 226 -8.53 3.50 4.39
N VAL A 227 -8.93 4.40 3.52
CA VAL A 227 -10.07 5.30 3.73
C VAL A 227 -11.39 4.54 3.82
N SER A 228 -12.35 5.09 4.53
CA SER A 228 -13.75 4.66 4.50
C SER A 228 -14.43 5.04 3.19
N GLY A 229 -15.66 4.60 2.96
CA GLY A 229 -16.44 5.03 1.80
C GLY A 229 -16.66 6.55 1.76
N ARG A 230 -16.80 7.21 2.92
CA ARG A 230 -16.82 8.67 3.01
C ARG A 230 -15.48 9.28 2.58
N GLY A 231 -14.36 8.75 3.07
CA GLY A 231 -13.03 9.21 2.67
C GLY A 231 -12.81 9.07 1.18
N ALA A 232 -13.16 7.92 0.59
CA ALA A 232 -13.08 7.68 -0.85
C ALA A 232 -13.86 8.70 -1.66
N ARG A 233 -15.07 9.04 -1.23
CA ARG A 233 -15.91 10.07 -1.86
C ARG A 233 -15.27 11.46 -1.85
N ILE A 234 -14.72 11.86 -0.71
CA ILE A 234 -14.07 13.17 -0.54
C ILE A 234 -12.83 13.29 -1.42
N VAL A 235 -12.00 12.24 -1.45
CA VAL A 235 -10.83 12.18 -2.33
C VAL A 235 -11.24 12.27 -3.80
N ALA A 236 -12.23 11.49 -4.23
CA ALA A 236 -12.75 11.51 -5.59
C ALA A 236 -13.27 12.91 -5.98
N ALA A 237 -14.02 13.56 -5.09
CA ALA A 237 -14.52 14.92 -5.32
C ALA A 237 -13.39 15.95 -5.46
N ALA A 238 -12.32 15.83 -4.64
CA ALA A 238 -11.16 16.70 -4.73
C ALA A 238 -10.41 16.54 -6.06
N ILE A 239 -10.18 15.30 -6.49
CA ILE A 239 -9.55 14.99 -7.79
C ILE A 239 -10.44 15.55 -8.92
N ALA A 240 -11.74 15.26 -8.89
CA ALA A 240 -12.68 15.74 -9.89
C ALA A 240 -12.73 17.28 -9.96
N GLY A 241 -12.69 17.96 -8.81
CA GLY A 241 -12.64 19.42 -8.74
C GLY A 241 -11.41 20.00 -9.45
N ARG A 242 -10.28 19.26 -9.46
CA ARG A 242 -9.08 19.67 -10.21
C ARG A 242 -9.22 19.38 -11.70
N VAL A 243 -9.70 18.18 -12.07
CA VAL A 243 -9.90 17.76 -13.48
C VAL A 243 -10.89 18.66 -14.19
N LYS A 244 -12.02 19.03 -13.54
CA LYS A 244 -13.06 19.92 -14.11
C LYS A 244 -12.52 21.30 -14.48
N LYS A 245 -11.40 21.74 -13.93
CA LYS A 245 -10.76 23.03 -14.26
C LYS A 245 -9.86 22.95 -15.50
N MET A 246 -9.55 21.76 -15.99
CA MET A 246 -8.70 21.57 -17.17
C MET A 246 -9.42 21.97 -18.45
N PRO A 247 -8.78 22.72 -19.37
CA PRO A 247 -9.43 23.22 -20.60
C PRO A 247 -10.06 22.11 -21.44
N TRP A 248 -9.31 21.02 -21.68
CA TRP A 248 -9.78 19.90 -22.49
C TRP A 248 -11.02 19.22 -21.90
N PHE A 249 -11.12 19.13 -20.56
CA PHE A 249 -12.28 18.51 -19.91
C PHE A 249 -13.56 19.30 -20.13
N ARG A 250 -13.47 20.65 -20.19
CA ARG A 250 -14.62 21.52 -20.45
C ARG A 250 -15.16 21.36 -21.87
N GLN A 251 -14.33 20.91 -22.79
CA GLN A 251 -14.68 20.72 -24.20
C GLN A 251 -15.24 19.33 -24.52
N LEU A 252 -15.20 18.39 -23.54
CA LEU A 252 -15.72 17.05 -23.70
C LEU A 252 -17.23 17.05 -23.91
N GLN A 253 -17.67 16.55 -25.09
CA GLN A 253 -19.08 16.54 -25.48
C GLN A 253 -19.84 15.31 -24.99
N ARG A 254 -19.17 14.15 -24.81
CA ARG A 254 -19.78 12.87 -24.43
C ARG A 254 -19.50 12.57 -22.98
N ARG A 255 -20.60 12.37 -22.19
CA ARG A 255 -20.53 11.99 -20.78
C ARG A 255 -21.53 10.87 -20.53
N ARG A 256 -21.14 9.85 -19.79
CA ARG A 256 -22.08 8.86 -19.25
C ARG A 256 -22.78 9.44 -18.02
N ARG A 257 -23.99 8.98 -17.75
CA ARG A 257 -24.69 9.30 -16.50
C ARG A 257 -24.45 8.19 -15.50
N TYR A 258 -23.91 8.56 -14.36
CA TYR A 258 -23.73 7.67 -13.22
C TYR A 258 -24.59 8.15 -12.05
N VAL A 259 -25.09 7.20 -11.26
CA VAL A 259 -25.83 7.44 -10.01
C VAL A 259 -25.07 6.79 -8.86
N ARG A 260 -25.32 7.27 -7.63
CA ARG A 260 -24.78 6.66 -6.41
C ARG A 260 -25.91 6.00 -5.63
N VAL A 261 -25.60 4.82 -5.10
CA VAL A 261 -26.46 4.09 -4.17
C VAL A 261 -25.69 3.89 -2.87
N GLU A 262 -26.28 4.28 -1.75
CA GLU A 262 -25.70 4.04 -0.43
C GLU A 262 -25.87 2.57 -0.06
N ILE A 263 -24.78 1.94 0.38
CA ILE A 263 -24.72 0.53 0.81
C ILE A 263 -23.91 0.47 2.11
N GLN A 264 -24.34 -0.37 3.04
CA GLN A 264 -23.57 -0.69 4.24
C GLN A 264 -22.93 -2.07 4.08
N VAL A 265 -21.65 -2.15 4.39
CA VAL A 265 -20.89 -3.41 4.40
C VAL A 265 -20.30 -3.66 5.77
N SER A 266 -20.29 -4.92 6.19
CA SER A 266 -19.62 -5.36 7.42
C SER A 266 -18.22 -5.84 7.06
N ARG A 267 -17.19 -5.09 7.47
CA ARG A 267 -15.81 -5.35 7.05
C ARG A 267 -14.89 -5.48 8.26
N ARG A 268 -13.97 -6.44 8.22
CA ARG A 268 -12.77 -6.44 9.04
C ARG A 268 -11.64 -5.84 8.23
N GLY A 269 -10.90 -4.92 8.85
CA GLY A 269 -9.78 -4.26 8.20
C GLY A 269 -8.61 -5.19 7.87
N ASP A 270 -7.66 -4.68 7.13
CA ASP A 270 -6.46 -5.40 6.71
C ASP A 270 -5.40 -5.52 7.82
N ILE A 271 -5.37 -4.60 8.79
CA ILE A 271 -4.36 -4.58 9.86
C ILE A 271 -4.42 -5.84 10.73
N PRO A 272 -5.58 -6.30 11.24
CA PRO A 272 -5.67 -7.57 11.95
C PRO A 272 -5.08 -8.75 11.17
N ARG A 273 -5.36 -8.84 9.87
CA ARG A 273 -4.80 -9.91 9.03
C ARG A 273 -3.29 -9.85 8.94
N MET A 274 -2.70 -8.64 8.86
CA MET A 274 -1.25 -8.44 8.83
C MET A 274 -0.55 -8.90 10.11
N THR A 275 -1.24 -8.88 11.26
CA THR A 275 -0.67 -9.28 12.55
C THR A 275 -0.54 -10.78 12.70
N ARG A 276 -1.31 -11.57 11.96
CA ARG A 276 -1.41 -13.03 12.10
C ARG A 276 -1.75 -13.49 13.54
N ILE A 277 -2.28 -12.61 14.39
CA ILE A 277 -2.75 -12.97 15.75
C ILE A 277 -3.94 -13.92 15.59
N PRO A 278 -3.97 -15.06 16.30
CA PRO A 278 -5.09 -15.98 16.24
C PRO A 278 -6.35 -15.38 16.88
N LEU A 279 -7.51 -16.05 16.74
CA LEU A 279 -8.80 -15.63 17.29
C LEU A 279 -9.25 -14.23 16.81
N GLN A 280 -8.91 -13.86 15.57
CA GLN A 280 -9.20 -12.54 15.02
C GLN A 280 -10.68 -12.17 15.08
N GLU A 281 -11.60 -13.16 14.96
CA GLU A 281 -13.04 -12.95 15.04
C GLU A 281 -13.47 -12.34 16.39
N PHE A 282 -12.81 -12.75 17.47
CA PHE A 282 -13.09 -12.24 18.82
C PHE A 282 -12.34 -10.96 19.15
N LEU A 283 -11.08 -10.86 18.70
CA LEU A 283 -10.19 -9.77 19.11
C LEU A 283 -10.41 -8.49 18.30
N PHE A 284 -10.84 -8.63 17.05
CA PHE A 284 -10.98 -7.52 16.12
C PHE A 284 -12.40 -7.51 15.55
N PRO A 285 -13.32 -6.75 16.13
CA PRO A 285 -14.70 -6.68 15.68
C PRO A 285 -14.78 -6.13 14.25
N ARG A 286 -15.79 -6.58 13.52
CA ARG A 286 -16.09 -6.02 12.20
C ARG A 286 -16.64 -4.60 12.36
N GLU A 287 -16.28 -3.74 11.42
CA GLU A 287 -16.82 -2.39 11.33
C GLU A 287 -17.94 -2.35 10.29
N ILE A 288 -19.03 -1.65 10.62
CA ILE A 288 -20.06 -1.33 9.64
C ILE A 288 -19.59 -0.06 8.91
N VAL A 289 -19.35 -0.20 7.61
CA VAL A 289 -18.85 0.88 6.77
C VAL A 289 -19.92 1.26 5.77
N ARG A 290 -20.25 2.54 5.74
CA ARG A 290 -21.12 3.12 4.71
C ARG A 290 -20.30 3.36 3.45
N CYS A 291 -20.73 2.76 2.34
CA CYS A 291 -20.12 2.89 1.02
C CYS A 291 -21.11 3.50 0.02
N TYR A 292 -20.61 4.01 -1.06
CA TYR A 292 -21.38 4.67 -2.10
C TYR A 292 -21.09 4.02 -3.43
N GLN A 293 -21.87 2.97 -3.74
CA GLN A 293 -21.72 2.22 -4.98
C GLN A 293 -22.18 3.08 -6.17
N VAL A 294 -21.38 3.13 -7.19
CA VAL A 294 -21.66 3.84 -8.43
C VAL A 294 -22.23 2.88 -9.45
N ARG A 295 -23.30 3.31 -10.12
CA ARG A 295 -23.99 2.54 -11.15
C ARG A 295 -24.19 3.39 -12.37
N ASP A 296 -24.23 2.76 -13.53
CA ASP A 296 -24.71 3.39 -14.75
C ASP A 296 -26.20 3.71 -14.61
N ALA A 297 -26.58 4.94 -14.94
CA ALA A 297 -27.95 5.43 -14.74
C ALA A 297 -28.97 4.83 -15.72
N GLU A 298 -28.51 4.31 -16.86
CA GLU A 298 -29.36 3.74 -17.91
C GLU A 298 -29.52 2.23 -17.72
N SER A 299 -28.40 1.51 -17.56
CA SER A 299 -28.44 0.05 -17.41
C SER A 299 -28.69 -0.41 -15.98
N GLY A 300 -28.40 0.45 -14.97
CA GLY A 300 -28.44 0.07 -13.56
C GLY A 300 -27.27 -0.81 -13.11
N GLU A 301 -26.38 -1.20 -14.03
CA GLU A 301 -25.22 -2.01 -13.73
C GLU A 301 -24.19 -1.28 -12.86
N ALA A 302 -23.45 -2.02 -12.05
CA ALA A 302 -22.35 -1.47 -11.28
C ALA A 302 -21.28 -0.90 -12.22
N TYR A 303 -20.66 0.21 -11.80
CA TYR A 303 -19.61 0.86 -12.57
C TYR A 303 -18.48 -0.14 -12.93
N ALA A 304 -18.05 -0.10 -14.16
CA ALA A 304 -16.86 -0.77 -14.65
C ALA A 304 -15.97 0.23 -15.41
N ASP A 305 -14.68 -0.02 -15.37
CA ASP A 305 -13.71 0.74 -16.16
C ASP A 305 -14.03 0.64 -17.65
N GLY A 306 -13.73 1.68 -18.39
CA GLY A 306 -13.97 1.76 -19.81
C GLY A 306 -12.98 2.64 -20.54
N ASP A 307 -13.14 2.78 -21.85
CA ASP A 307 -12.34 3.71 -22.61
C ASP A 307 -12.59 5.16 -22.14
N SER A 308 -11.50 5.88 -21.93
CA SER A 308 -11.52 7.17 -21.27
C SER A 308 -10.33 8.04 -21.68
N PRO A 309 -10.48 9.35 -21.75
CA PRO A 309 -9.33 10.26 -21.87
C PRO A 309 -8.48 10.35 -20.58
N ILE A 310 -8.87 9.63 -19.52
CA ILE A 310 -8.16 9.63 -18.23
C ILE A 310 -7.73 8.20 -17.91
N LEU A 311 -6.44 8.04 -17.60
CA LEU A 311 -5.87 6.82 -17.03
C LEU A 311 -5.51 7.06 -15.57
N VAL A 312 -5.97 6.18 -14.67
CA VAL A 312 -5.60 6.18 -13.25
C VAL A 312 -4.55 5.10 -13.01
N LEU A 313 -3.40 5.48 -12.48
CA LEU A 313 -2.40 4.57 -11.93
C LEU A 313 -2.51 4.66 -10.41
N GLY A 314 -2.66 3.52 -9.72
CA GLY A 314 -2.91 3.54 -8.29
C GLY A 314 -2.43 2.31 -7.52
N ASP A 315 -2.44 2.42 -6.20
CA ASP A 315 -2.17 1.32 -5.27
C ASP A 315 -3.47 0.72 -4.70
N SER A 316 -3.37 0.09 -3.54
CA SER A 316 -4.51 -0.49 -2.83
C SER A 316 -5.60 0.51 -2.43
N PHE A 317 -5.31 1.83 -2.35
CA PHE A 317 -6.34 2.85 -2.16
C PHE A 317 -7.27 2.96 -3.38
N GLY A 318 -6.73 2.73 -4.59
CA GLY A 318 -7.53 2.60 -5.81
C GLY A 318 -8.37 1.33 -5.85
N ARG A 319 -7.92 0.25 -5.19
CA ARG A 319 -8.59 -1.06 -5.17
C ARG A 319 -9.70 -1.16 -4.11
N VAL A 320 -9.48 -0.60 -2.90
CA VAL A 320 -10.41 -0.74 -1.78
C VAL A 320 -11.81 -0.23 -2.14
N PHE A 321 -12.84 -1.04 -1.88
CA PHE A 321 -14.24 -0.84 -2.30
C PHE A 321 -14.46 -0.76 -3.83
N GLN A 322 -13.40 -0.78 -4.63
CA GLN A 322 -13.52 -0.79 -6.10
C GLN A 322 -13.75 -2.22 -6.60
N THR A 323 -12.89 -3.14 -6.20
CA THR A 323 -13.00 -4.58 -6.48
C THR A 323 -13.35 -5.39 -5.23
N ASP A 324 -12.97 -4.90 -4.04
CA ASP A 324 -13.45 -5.44 -2.78
C ASP A 324 -14.93 -5.10 -2.56
N GLU A 325 -15.62 -5.89 -1.71
CA GLU A 325 -17.00 -5.63 -1.31
C GLU A 325 -17.19 -4.18 -0.83
N PRO A 326 -18.20 -3.46 -1.36
CA PRO A 326 -19.32 -3.94 -2.19
C PRO A 326 -19.04 -3.93 -3.71
N GLY A 327 -17.85 -3.56 -4.16
CA GLY A 327 -17.52 -3.30 -5.54
C GLY A 327 -18.02 -1.94 -6.03
N SER A 328 -17.28 -1.35 -6.95
CA SER A 328 -17.65 -0.08 -7.63
C SER A 328 -18.03 1.07 -6.68
N ALA A 329 -17.40 1.11 -5.49
CA ALA A 329 -17.62 2.10 -4.45
C ALA A 329 -16.31 2.74 -3.96
N GLY A 330 -15.19 2.42 -4.60
CA GLY A 330 -13.87 2.98 -4.33
C GLY A 330 -13.67 4.39 -4.87
N ILE A 331 -12.43 4.88 -4.80
CA ILE A 331 -12.05 6.21 -5.29
C ILE A 331 -12.32 6.32 -6.80
N ILE A 332 -11.99 5.28 -7.59
CA ILE A 332 -12.10 5.31 -9.06
C ILE A 332 -13.56 5.44 -9.49
N ALA A 333 -14.46 4.59 -8.99
CA ALA A 333 -15.87 4.66 -9.32
C ALA A 333 -16.48 6.00 -8.87
N ASN A 334 -16.16 6.47 -7.66
CA ASN A 334 -16.64 7.75 -7.18
C ASN A 334 -16.09 8.92 -8.00
N LEU A 335 -14.86 8.83 -8.53
CA LEU A 335 -14.30 9.82 -9.45
C LEU A 335 -15.05 9.80 -10.79
N ALA A 336 -15.36 8.62 -11.32
CA ALA A 336 -16.19 8.49 -12.53
C ALA A 336 -17.58 9.14 -12.35
N TYR A 337 -18.21 8.92 -11.19
CA TYR A 337 -19.45 9.60 -10.83
C TYR A 337 -19.30 11.14 -10.80
N GLU A 338 -18.28 11.64 -10.14
CA GLU A 338 -18.05 13.10 -10.04
C GLU A 338 -17.79 13.73 -11.41
N LEU A 339 -17.12 13.03 -12.31
CA LEU A 339 -16.81 13.49 -13.66
C LEU A 339 -17.91 13.20 -14.67
N GLN A 340 -18.83 12.27 -14.34
CA GLN A 340 -19.81 11.71 -15.29
C GLN A 340 -19.11 11.18 -16.56
N LEU A 341 -18.02 10.43 -16.33
CA LEU A 341 -17.12 9.92 -17.36
C LEU A 341 -16.56 8.56 -16.91
N PRO A 342 -16.51 7.52 -17.77
CA PRO A 342 -15.75 6.31 -17.44
C PRO A 342 -14.27 6.63 -17.26
N LEU A 343 -13.56 5.77 -16.56
CA LEU A 343 -12.11 5.87 -16.36
C LEU A 343 -11.45 4.58 -16.82
N SER A 344 -10.21 4.66 -17.27
CA SER A 344 -9.33 3.51 -17.41
C SER A 344 -8.42 3.46 -16.18
N SER A 345 -8.07 2.27 -15.68
CA SER A 345 -7.15 2.18 -14.54
C SER A 345 -6.14 1.05 -14.67
N ILE A 346 -5.02 1.22 -13.97
CA ILE A 346 -4.02 0.19 -13.65
C ILE A 346 -3.76 0.31 -12.16
N VAL A 347 -4.13 -0.70 -11.39
CA VAL A 347 -4.02 -0.73 -9.93
C VAL A 347 -3.21 -1.95 -9.51
N ASN A 348 -2.25 -1.74 -8.58
CA ASN A 348 -1.42 -2.80 -8.04
C ASN A 348 -1.16 -2.55 -6.55
N ASP A 349 -1.52 -3.51 -5.70
CA ASP A 349 -1.36 -3.40 -4.25
C ASP A 349 0.11 -3.18 -3.85
N GLY A 350 0.39 -2.04 -3.21
CA GLY A 350 1.73 -1.62 -2.84
C GLY A 350 2.66 -1.30 -4.03
N GLY A 351 2.18 -1.39 -5.26
CA GLY A 351 2.98 -1.28 -6.47
C GLY A 351 2.98 0.08 -7.16
N ALA A 352 2.35 1.10 -6.58
CA ALA A 352 2.22 2.40 -7.25
C ALA A 352 3.56 3.08 -7.53
N SER A 353 4.60 2.84 -6.72
CA SER A 353 5.93 3.44 -6.94
C SER A 353 6.63 2.94 -8.21
N THR A 354 6.46 1.68 -8.58
CA THR A 354 7.17 1.07 -9.72
C THR A 354 6.30 0.15 -10.57
N LEU A 355 5.56 -0.80 -9.96
CA LEU A 355 4.90 -1.89 -10.67
C LEU A 355 3.80 -1.42 -11.65
N VAL A 356 3.01 -0.40 -11.28
CA VAL A 356 1.96 0.13 -12.19
C VAL A 356 2.56 0.75 -13.45
N ARG A 357 3.74 1.37 -13.33
CA ARG A 357 4.45 1.93 -14.50
C ARG A 357 5.13 0.84 -15.33
N GLN A 358 5.61 -0.24 -14.70
CA GLN A 358 6.09 -1.42 -15.42
C GLN A 358 4.94 -2.09 -16.18
N GLN A 359 3.75 -2.17 -15.57
CA GLN A 359 2.57 -2.70 -16.24
C GLN A 359 2.14 -1.81 -17.40
N LEU A 360 2.18 -0.47 -17.22
CA LEU A 360 1.91 0.48 -18.30
C LEU A 360 2.94 0.36 -19.43
N ALA A 361 4.23 0.15 -19.11
CA ALA A 361 5.28 -0.03 -20.11
C ALA A 361 5.12 -1.30 -20.97
N ARG A 362 4.46 -2.33 -20.43
CA ARG A 362 4.09 -3.54 -21.18
C ARG A 362 2.84 -3.34 -22.04
N HIS A 363 2.05 -2.32 -21.76
CA HIS A 363 0.78 -2.00 -22.41
C HIS A 363 0.73 -0.51 -22.76
N PRO A 364 1.69 -0.01 -23.58
CA PRO A 364 1.78 1.42 -23.92
C PRO A 364 0.57 1.90 -24.74
N GLU A 365 -0.15 1.00 -25.41
CA GLU A 365 -1.41 1.29 -26.10
C GLU A 365 -2.48 1.87 -25.18
N LYS A 366 -2.41 1.63 -23.87
CA LYS A 366 -3.29 2.24 -22.87
C LYS A 366 -3.15 3.76 -22.78
N LEU A 367 -2.09 4.33 -23.33
CA LEU A 367 -1.90 5.80 -23.41
C LEU A 367 -2.56 6.41 -24.66
N ALA A 368 -3.02 5.60 -25.62
CA ALA A 368 -3.69 6.11 -26.81
C ALA A 368 -4.97 6.89 -26.42
N GLY A 369 -5.12 8.08 -26.96
CA GLY A 369 -6.27 8.95 -26.72
C GLY A 369 -6.38 9.52 -25.29
N LYS A 370 -5.36 9.37 -24.44
CA LYS A 370 -5.37 9.94 -23.09
C LYS A 370 -4.97 11.42 -23.14
N HIS A 371 -5.69 12.21 -22.34
CA HIS A 371 -5.35 13.60 -22.06
C HIS A 371 -4.70 13.76 -20.69
N LEU A 372 -4.95 12.81 -19.78
CA LEU A 372 -4.48 12.88 -18.39
C LEU A 372 -4.14 11.50 -17.84
N VAL A 373 -3.00 11.41 -17.20
CA VAL A 373 -2.69 10.33 -16.25
C VAL A 373 -2.81 10.90 -14.84
N ILE A 374 -3.63 10.26 -14.00
CA ILE A 374 -3.70 10.50 -12.57
C ILE A 374 -2.85 9.42 -11.90
N TRP A 375 -1.76 9.81 -11.25
CA TRP A 375 -0.90 8.87 -10.56
C TRP A 375 -1.09 9.02 -9.06
N GLU A 376 -1.79 8.06 -8.49
CA GLU A 376 -2.10 7.96 -7.06
C GLU A 376 -1.14 6.99 -6.38
N PHE A 377 -0.60 7.37 -5.23
CA PHE A 377 0.15 6.51 -4.32
C PHE A 377 0.08 7.04 -2.88
N VAL A 378 0.21 6.12 -1.93
CA VAL A 378 0.21 6.49 -0.51
C VAL A 378 1.56 7.07 -0.08
N GLU A 379 1.54 8.08 0.78
CA GLU A 379 2.73 8.84 1.22
C GLU A 379 3.88 7.98 1.77
N ARG A 380 3.58 6.86 2.45
CA ARG A 380 4.62 5.96 2.96
C ARG A 380 5.48 5.35 1.86
N ASP A 381 4.94 5.22 0.65
CA ASP A 381 5.64 4.63 -0.49
C ASP A 381 6.75 5.55 -1.03
N ILE A 382 6.73 6.84 -0.68
CA ILE A 382 7.85 7.74 -0.94
C ILE A 382 9.16 7.16 -0.38
N ARG A 383 9.06 6.43 0.75
CA ARG A 383 10.22 5.80 1.40
C ARG A 383 10.20 4.27 1.34
N PHE A 384 9.03 3.66 1.46
CA PHE A 384 8.86 2.21 1.64
C PHE A 384 8.14 1.54 0.48
N GLY A 385 8.10 2.19 -0.69
CA GLY A 385 7.46 1.65 -1.88
C GLY A 385 8.06 0.31 -2.31
N MET A 386 7.20 -0.62 -2.67
CA MET A 386 7.60 -1.95 -3.12
C MET A 386 8.52 -1.84 -4.35
N ARG A 387 9.65 -2.55 -4.34
CA ARG A 387 10.72 -2.46 -5.36
C ARG A 387 11.33 -1.06 -5.52
N GLY A 388 11.12 -0.16 -4.55
CA GLY A 388 11.63 1.20 -4.57
C GLY A 388 11.06 2.05 -5.70
N TRP A 389 11.83 3.04 -6.17
CA TRP A 389 11.47 3.97 -7.23
C TRP A 389 12.42 3.79 -8.42
N GLN A 390 11.96 3.08 -9.45
CA GLN A 390 12.76 2.82 -10.65
C GLN A 390 12.31 3.72 -11.79
N LYS A 391 13.24 4.23 -12.61
CA LYS A 391 12.92 4.86 -13.89
C LYS A 391 12.47 3.77 -14.86
N ILE A 392 11.30 3.95 -15.44
CA ILE A 392 10.70 3.02 -16.39
C ILE A 392 10.49 3.78 -17.71
N SER A 393 11.10 3.32 -18.77
CA SER A 393 10.85 3.85 -20.12
C SER A 393 9.54 3.27 -20.67
N ILE A 394 8.66 4.16 -21.07
CA ILE A 394 7.44 3.80 -21.79
C ILE A 394 7.75 3.99 -23.29
N ASN A 395 8.07 2.90 -23.96
CA ASN A 395 8.28 2.92 -25.40
C ASN A 395 6.93 2.83 -26.10
N ASP A 396 6.75 3.58 -27.18
CA ASP A 396 5.57 3.36 -28.04
C ASP A 396 5.69 1.94 -28.61
N ALA A 397 4.55 1.27 -28.78
CA ALA A 397 4.54 -0.04 -29.45
C ALA A 397 5.05 0.20 -30.88
N GLU A 398 6.34 -0.01 -31.11
CA GLU A 398 6.86 -0.13 -32.47
C GLU A 398 6.15 -1.33 -33.08
N GLY A 399 5.50 -1.08 -34.21
CA GLY A 399 4.74 -2.09 -34.92
C GLY A 399 5.59 -3.35 -35.13
N GLU A 400 5.24 -4.44 -34.47
CA GLU A 400 5.54 -5.79 -34.94
C GLU A 400 4.82 -6.01 -36.28
N GLY A 401 5.35 -5.41 -37.33
CA GLY A 401 4.71 -5.40 -38.64
C GLY A 401 5.62 -5.12 -39.79
N ALA A 402 6.96 -5.41 -39.69
CA ALA A 402 7.82 -5.34 -40.86
C ALA A 402 9.13 -6.10 -40.66
N ALA A 403 9.08 -7.42 -40.58
CA ALA A 403 10.23 -8.29 -40.94
C ALA A 403 9.83 -9.75 -41.05
N VAL A 404 8.92 -10.07 -41.99
CA VAL A 404 8.91 -11.36 -42.65
C VAL A 404 8.65 -11.07 -44.13
N ARG A 405 9.68 -10.75 -44.84
CA ARG A 405 9.91 -10.91 -46.29
C ARG A 405 11.41 -10.91 -46.51
N ASP A 406 11.95 -12.06 -46.68
CA ASP A 406 12.69 -12.72 -47.71
C ASP A 406 13.52 -13.86 -47.16
#